data_fe804e419920e9f2c2151c94bc90e0f7
#
_entry.id   fe804e419920e9f2c2151c94bc90e0f7
#
_cell.length_a   1.000
_cell.length_b   1.000
_cell.length_c   1.000
_cell.angle_alpha   90.00
_cell.angle_beta   90.00
_cell.angle_gamma   90.00
#
_symmetry.space_group_name_H-M   'P 1'
#
loop_
_entity.id
_entity.type
_entity.pdbx_description
1 polymer ?
#
loop_
_entity_poly.entity_id
_entity_poly.type
_entity_poly.pdbx_seq_one_letter_code
_entity_poly.pdbx_strand_id
1 'polypeptide(L)'
;LMTFNATLGGDNSPTDKMNVKGDTQGNTRVRVDNIGGVGAQTVNGIELIEVGGNSAGNFALTTGTVEAGAYVYTLAKGKGNDEKNWYLTSKWDGVTPPDTPDPINNPPVVDPEGPSVYRPEAGSYISNIAAANSLFSHRLHDRLGEPQYIDSLHSQGSASSMWMRHV
;
A
#
# COMPACT_ATOMS: atom_id res chain seq x y z
N LEU A 1 -22.40 11.42 -1.39
CA LEU A 1 -21.63 10.28 -0.90
C LEU A 1 -22.30 9.00 -1.36
N MET A 2 -21.53 8.12 -1.99
CA MET A 2 -21.93 6.77 -2.39
C MET A 2 -21.12 5.76 -1.62
N THR A 3 -21.72 4.64 -1.21
CA THR A 3 -21.00 3.56 -0.50
C THR A 3 -21.13 2.27 -1.30
N PHE A 4 -20.02 1.59 -1.47
CA PHE A 4 -19.91 0.29 -2.14
C PHE A 4 -19.30 -0.72 -1.18
N ASN A 5 -19.79 -1.94 -1.23
CA ASN A 5 -19.19 -3.07 -0.56
C ASN A 5 -18.35 -3.85 -1.57
N ALA A 6 -17.12 -4.15 -1.25
CA ALA A 6 -16.24 -4.89 -2.13
C ALA A 6 -15.40 -5.91 -1.35
N THR A 7 -15.22 -7.08 -1.90
CA THR A 7 -14.21 -8.02 -1.42
C THR A 7 -12.91 -7.69 -2.15
N LEU A 8 -12.05 -6.89 -1.52
CA LEU A 8 -10.86 -6.38 -2.19
C LEU A 8 -9.83 -7.48 -2.47
N GLY A 9 -9.54 -7.70 -3.74
CA GLY A 9 -8.62 -8.71 -4.26
C GLY A 9 -8.17 -8.36 -5.67
N GLY A 10 -8.04 -9.35 -6.55
CA GLY A 10 -7.75 -9.14 -7.98
C GLY A 10 -8.96 -8.63 -8.77
N ASP A 11 -8.80 -8.47 -10.08
CA ASP A 11 -9.77 -7.85 -11.00
C ASP A 11 -11.19 -8.44 -10.95
N ASN A 12 -11.32 -9.74 -10.70
CA ASN A 12 -12.61 -10.43 -10.67
C ASN A 12 -13.23 -10.50 -9.26
N SER A 13 -12.81 -9.66 -8.36
CA SER A 13 -13.32 -9.65 -6.99
C SER A 13 -14.78 -9.25 -6.93
N PRO A 14 -15.59 -9.92 -6.10
CA PRO A 14 -16.99 -9.53 -5.90
C PRO A 14 -17.09 -8.11 -5.33
N THR A 15 -17.91 -7.28 -5.96
CA THR A 15 -18.15 -5.90 -5.56
C THR A 15 -19.54 -5.46 -5.95
N ASP A 16 -20.06 -4.50 -5.21
CA ASP A 16 -21.21 -3.73 -5.67
C ASP A 16 -20.82 -2.94 -6.92
N LYS A 17 -21.67 -2.95 -7.93
CA LYS A 17 -21.46 -2.20 -9.18
C LYS A 17 -22.59 -1.22 -9.40
N MET A 18 -22.24 -0.01 -9.85
CA MET A 18 -23.20 0.97 -10.31
C MET A 18 -23.13 1.07 -11.84
N ASN A 19 -24.27 0.87 -12.49
CA ASN A 19 -24.41 1.09 -13.92
C ASN A 19 -25.19 2.39 -14.19
N VAL A 20 -24.52 3.37 -14.75
CA VAL A 20 -25.09 4.65 -15.17
C VAL A 20 -25.36 4.59 -16.66
N LYS A 21 -26.63 4.50 -17.05
CA LYS A 21 -27.03 4.42 -18.48
C LYS A 21 -26.86 5.72 -19.26
N GLY A 22 -26.78 6.84 -18.55
CA GLY A 22 -26.64 8.16 -19.12
C GLY A 22 -25.28 8.82 -18.81
N ASP A 23 -25.27 10.14 -18.83
CA ASP A 23 -24.08 10.96 -18.58
C ASP A 23 -23.85 11.16 -17.09
N THR A 24 -22.58 11.39 -16.72
CA THR A 24 -22.19 11.82 -15.38
C THR A 24 -21.58 13.22 -15.39
N GLN A 25 -21.89 14.02 -14.36
CA GLN A 25 -21.35 15.37 -14.16
C GLN A 25 -21.11 15.64 -12.67
N GLY A 26 -20.21 16.60 -12.39
CA GLY A 26 -19.92 17.05 -11.03
C GLY A 26 -18.99 16.10 -10.26
N ASN A 27 -18.85 16.36 -8.96
CA ASN A 27 -17.94 15.62 -8.09
C ASN A 27 -18.72 14.77 -7.10
N THR A 28 -18.37 13.48 -7.00
CA THR A 28 -19.02 12.53 -6.09
C THR A 28 -17.98 11.87 -5.20
N ARG A 29 -18.21 11.90 -3.89
CA ARG A 29 -17.42 11.14 -2.91
C ARG A 29 -17.90 9.69 -2.86
N VAL A 30 -16.94 8.78 -2.92
CA VAL A 30 -17.15 7.33 -2.87
C VAL A 30 -16.50 6.79 -1.62
N ARG A 31 -17.24 5.97 -0.89
CA ARG A 31 -16.74 5.15 0.20
C ARG A 31 -16.77 3.69 -0.24
N VAL A 32 -15.70 2.97 0.00
CA VAL A 32 -15.62 1.54 -0.25
C VAL A 32 -15.35 0.83 1.06
N ASP A 33 -16.22 -0.09 1.43
CA ASP A 33 -16.07 -0.92 2.62
C ASP A 33 -15.59 -2.32 2.19
N ASN A 34 -14.41 -2.74 2.69
CA ASN A 34 -13.86 -4.06 2.39
C ASN A 34 -14.58 -5.15 3.20
N ILE A 35 -15.25 -6.06 2.50
CA ILE A 35 -15.95 -7.20 3.12
C ILE A 35 -15.10 -8.46 2.97
N GLY A 36 -14.10 -8.62 3.83
CA GLY A 36 -13.30 -9.84 3.94
C GLY A 36 -12.27 -10.06 2.84
N GLY A 37 -11.98 -9.06 1.99
CA GLY A 37 -10.90 -9.12 1.01
C GLY A 37 -9.52 -9.04 1.68
N VAL A 38 -8.60 -9.89 1.25
CA VAL A 38 -7.23 -9.96 1.76
C VAL A 38 -6.23 -9.17 0.90
N GLY A 39 -6.73 -8.52 -0.14
CA GLY A 39 -5.92 -7.78 -1.11
C GLY A 39 -5.18 -8.67 -2.10
N ALA A 40 -5.07 -8.19 -3.33
CA ALA A 40 -4.24 -8.78 -4.37
C ALA A 40 -3.85 -7.71 -5.40
N GLN A 41 -2.86 -8.03 -6.23
CA GLN A 41 -2.50 -7.18 -7.35
C GLN A 41 -3.61 -7.19 -8.39
N THR A 42 -4.01 -5.99 -8.85
CA THR A 42 -4.93 -5.82 -9.97
C THR A 42 -4.16 -5.64 -11.28
N VAL A 43 -4.74 -6.02 -12.39
CA VAL A 43 -4.22 -5.78 -13.75
C VAL A 43 -5.05 -4.69 -14.41
N ASN A 44 -6.36 -4.89 -14.52
CA ASN A 44 -7.30 -3.91 -15.09
C ASN A 44 -8.05 -3.13 -14.01
N GLY A 45 -8.06 -3.64 -12.78
CA GLY A 45 -8.80 -3.09 -11.66
C GLY A 45 -10.16 -3.75 -11.47
N ILE A 46 -10.76 -3.49 -10.29
CA ILE A 46 -12.10 -3.95 -9.92
C ILE A 46 -13.09 -2.87 -10.36
N GLU A 47 -13.95 -3.16 -11.31
CA GLU A 47 -14.91 -2.21 -11.83
C GLU A 47 -16.01 -1.91 -10.79
N LEU A 48 -16.13 -0.62 -10.41
CA LEU A 48 -17.17 -0.13 -9.51
C LEU A 48 -18.30 0.60 -10.24
N ILE A 49 -17.95 1.41 -11.23
CA ILE A 49 -18.92 2.28 -11.90
C ILE A 49 -18.73 2.15 -13.41
N GLU A 50 -19.77 1.69 -14.06
CA GLU A 50 -19.90 1.65 -15.51
C GLU A 50 -20.73 2.84 -15.98
N VAL A 51 -20.23 3.60 -16.98
CA VAL A 51 -20.89 4.79 -17.53
C VAL A 51 -21.17 4.58 -19.02
N GLY A 52 -22.45 4.48 -19.37
CA GLY A 52 -22.89 4.27 -20.75
C GLY A 52 -22.85 5.53 -21.62
N GLY A 53 -22.94 6.71 -21.00
CA GLY A 53 -22.90 7.99 -21.66
C GLY A 53 -21.55 8.70 -21.60
N ASN A 54 -21.59 10.03 -21.47
CA ASN A 54 -20.40 10.84 -21.27
C ASN A 54 -19.96 10.82 -19.78
N SER A 55 -18.70 10.49 -19.51
CA SER A 55 -18.14 10.42 -18.16
C SER A 55 -17.38 11.70 -17.79
N ALA A 56 -18.10 12.84 -17.73
CA ALA A 56 -17.57 14.11 -17.27
C ALA A 56 -17.59 14.26 -15.74
N GLY A 57 -18.32 13.38 -15.05
CA GLY A 57 -18.34 13.32 -13.60
C GLY A 57 -17.01 12.80 -13.03
N ASN A 58 -16.67 13.28 -11.85
CA ASN A 58 -15.48 12.89 -11.13
C ASN A 58 -15.86 12.15 -9.85
N PHE A 59 -15.30 10.96 -9.66
CA PHE A 59 -15.51 10.14 -8.48
C PHE A 59 -14.19 10.03 -7.70
N ALA A 60 -14.24 10.27 -6.41
CA ALA A 60 -13.07 10.20 -5.56
C ALA A 60 -13.36 9.47 -4.26
N LEU A 61 -12.43 8.66 -3.79
CA LEU A 61 -12.53 8.00 -2.50
C LEU A 61 -12.54 9.03 -1.37
N THR A 62 -13.38 8.82 -0.37
CA THR A 62 -13.49 9.71 0.80
C THR A 62 -12.17 9.77 1.59
N THR A 63 -11.47 8.66 1.66
CA THR A 63 -10.20 8.51 2.36
C THR A 63 -8.97 8.65 1.45
N GLY A 64 -9.18 8.86 0.14
CA GLY A 64 -8.14 8.83 -0.88
C GLY A 64 -7.74 7.41 -1.30
N THR A 65 -7.60 6.50 -0.35
CA THR A 65 -7.23 5.10 -0.56
C THR A 65 -8.08 4.15 0.26
N VAL A 66 -8.12 2.88 -0.14
CA VAL A 66 -8.69 1.76 0.63
C VAL A 66 -7.65 0.65 0.74
N GLU A 67 -7.52 0.07 1.92
CA GLU A 67 -6.49 -0.92 2.21
C GLU A 67 -7.10 -2.32 2.34
N ALA A 68 -6.38 -3.32 1.82
CA ALA A 68 -6.69 -4.72 2.04
C ALA A 68 -5.41 -5.55 2.07
N GLY A 69 -5.15 -6.22 3.19
CA GLY A 69 -3.91 -6.97 3.37
C GLY A 69 -2.67 -6.09 3.18
N ALA A 70 -1.80 -6.47 2.26
CA ALA A 70 -0.57 -5.74 1.92
C ALA A 70 -0.76 -4.71 0.79
N TYR A 71 -1.97 -4.57 0.25
CA TYR A 71 -2.25 -3.73 -0.92
C TYR A 71 -3.04 -2.49 -0.57
N VAL A 72 -2.76 -1.42 -1.30
CA VAL A 72 -3.49 -0.15 -1.27
C VAL A 72 -4.19 0.04 -2.59
N TYR A 73 -5.49 0.34 -2.54
CA TYR A 73 -6.33 0.56 -3.70
C TYR A 73 -6.70 2.04 -3.83
N THR A 74 -6.66 2.53 -5.05
CA THR A 74 -7.14 3.86 -5.45
C THR A 74 -8.28 3.74 -6.44
N LEU A 75 -9.14 4.75 -6.52
CA LEU A 75 -10.20 4.82 -7.51
C LEU A 75 -9.69 5.63 -8.71
N ALA A 76 -9.72 5.02 -9.89
CA ALA A 76 -9.19 5.60 -11.10
C ALA A 76 -10.10 5.34 -12.30
N LYS A 77 -10.03 6.20 -13.32
CA LYS A 77 -10.68 5.95 -14.61
C LYS A 77 -9.96 4.86 -15.38
N GLY A 78 -10.71 4.08 -16.15
CA GLY A 78 -10.15 3.14 -17.11
C GLY A 78 -9.41 3.83 -18.25
N LYS A 79 -8.74 3.05 -19.10
CA LYS A 79 -8.02 3.51 -20.29
C LYS A 79 -8.64 2.92 -21.57
N GLY A 80 -8.49 3.64 -22.67
CA GLY A 80 -8.93 3.16 -23.99
C GLY A 80 -10.44 3.02 -24.07
N ASN A 81 -10.93 1.80 -24.31
CA ASN A 81 -12.37 1.56 -24.45
C ASN A 81 -13.14 1.74 -23.14
N ASP A 82 -12.47 1.60 -22.01
CA ASP A 82 -13.04 1.66 -20.66
C ASP A 82 -12.80 3.01 -19.96
N GLU A 83 -12.34 4.04 -20.69
CA GLU A 83 -12.04 5.37 -20.16
C GLU A 83 -13.24 6.10 -19.50
N LYS A 84 -14.44 5.60 -19.74
CA LYS A 84 -15.67 6.10 -19.13
C LYS A 84 -15.97 5.51 -17.76
N ASN A 85 -15.41 4.33 -17.48
CA ASN A 85 -15.70 3.53 -16.30
C ASN A 85 -14.68 3.82 -15.20
N TRP A 86 -15.06 3.48 -13.96
CA TRP A 86 -14.22 3.70 -12.79
C TRP A 86 -13.91 2.40 -12.10
N TYR A 87 -12.63 2.22 -11.77
CA TYR A 87 -12.04 0.99 -11.25
C TYR A 87 -11.29 1.25 -9.95
N LEU A 88 -11.37 0.31 -9.02
CA LEU A 88 -10.40 0.22 -7.93
C LEU A 88 -9.16 -0.51 -8.42
N THR A 89 -8.01 0.12 -8.30
CA THR A 89 -6.73 -0.44 -8.73
C THR A 89 -5.72 -0.43 -7.61
N SER A 90 -4.94 -1.50 -7.48
CA SER A 90 -3.76 -1.56 -6.62
C SER A 90 -2.48 -1.13 -7.33
N LYS A 91 -2.59 -0.62 -8.56
CA LYS A 91 -1.47 -0.07 -9.33
C LYS A 91 -1.47 1.44 -9.26
N TRP A 92 -0.29 2.01 -9.24
CA TRP A 92 -0.07 3.45 -9.21
C TRP A 92 0.50 3.92 -10.55
N ASP A 93 -0.07 4.98 -11.09
CA ASP A 93 0.37 5.60 -12.35
C ASP A 93 1.54 6.59 -12.19
N GLY A 94 2.00 6.80 -10.95
CA GLY A 94 3.09 7.72 -10.65
C GLY A 94 2.72 9.20 -10.67
N VAL A 95 1.47 9.56 -10.95
CA VAL A 95 1.03 10.96 -11.11
C VAL A 95 0.54 11.56 -9.79
N THR A 96 -0.08 10.77 -8.93
CA THR A 96 -0.59 11.23 -7.64
C THR A 96 -0.14 10.33 -6.51
N PRO A 97 0.68 10.81 -5.55
CA PRO A 97 0.98 10.07 -4.35
C PRO A 97 -0.32 9.73 -3.59
N PRO A 98 -0.42 8.56 -2.94
CA PRO A 98 -1.58 8.18 -2.17
C PRO A 98 -1.99 9.18 -1.07
N ASP A 99 -1.07 10.03 -0.64
CA ASP A 99 -1.24 11.04 0.41
C ASP A 99 -1.63 12.43 -0.09
N THR A 100 -1.86 12.64 -1.39
CA THR A 100 -2.25 13.97 -1.89
C THR A 100 -3.71 14.29 -1.60
N PRO A 101 -3.99 15.45 -0.99
CA PRO A 101 -5.32 15.76 -0.45
C PRO A 101 -6.42 16.04 -1.48
N ASP A 102 -6.13 16.07 -2.78
CA ASP A 102 -7.13 16.45 -3.79
C ASP A 102 -7.25 15.49 -4.99
N PRO A 103 -7.75 14.26 -4.77
CA PRO A 103 -8.05 13.35 -5.87
C PRO A 103 -9.27 13.77 -6.72
N ILE A 104 -9.99 14.86 -6.32
CA ILE A 104 -11.20 15.31 -7.00
C ILE A 104 -10.88 16.08 -8.28
N ASN A 105 -9.77 16.82 -8.29
CA ASN A 105 -9.40 17.65 -9.43
C ASN A 105 -8.53 16.94 -10.46
N ASN A 106 -7.87 15.87 -10.06
CA ASN A 106 -7.02 15.08 -10.95
C ASN A 106 -7.03 13.59 -10.53
N PRO A 107 -8.11 12.85 -10.84
CA PRO A 107 -8.17 11.44 -10.50
C PRO A 107 -7.07 10.66 -11.22
N PRO A 108 -6.41 9.71 -10.55
CA PRO A 108 -5.42 8.87 -11.19
C PRO A 108 -6.04 8.07 -12.34
N VAL A 109 -5.26 7.83 -13.37
CA VAL A 109 -5.66 6.98 -14.52
C VAL A 109 -5.10 5.58 -14.29
N VAL A 110 -5.89 4.55 -14.55
CA VAL A 110 -5.41 3.15 -14.43
C VAL A 110 -4.26 2.92 -15.40
N ASP A 111 -3.11 2.56 -14.89
CA ASP A 111 -1.97 2.09 -15.68
C ASP A 111 -1.77 0.59 -15.45
N PRO A 112 -2.15 -0.26 -16.41
CA PRO A 112 -2.00 -1.71 -16.25
C PRO A 112 -0.53 -2.15 -16.20
N GLU A 113 0.41 -1.31 -16.66
CA GLU A 113 1.86 -1.57 -16.59
C GLU A 113 2.52 -0.89 -15.38
N GLY A 114 1.77 -0.09 -14.61
CA GLY A 114 2.27 0.59 -13.42
C GLY A 114 2.65 -0.37 -12.29
N PRO A 115 3.55 0.04 -11.39
CA PRO A 115 3.90 -0.76 -10.22
C PRO A 115 2.70 -0.91 -9.28
N SER A 116 2.63 -2.05 -8.62
CA SER A 116 1.62 -2.26 -7.55
C SER A 116 1.94 -1.42 -6.33
N VAL A 117 0.90 -0.84 -5.74
CA VAL A 117 1.02 -0.06 -4.51
C VAL A 117 0.86 -0.99 -3.32
N TYR A 118 1.93 -1.15 -2.55
CA TYR A 118 1.94 -1.95 -1.34
C TYR A 118 1.88 -1.05 -0.11
N ARG A 119 1.30 -1.58 0.95
CA ARG A 119 1.33 -0.91 2.25
C ARG A 119 2.78 -0.80 2.75
N PRO A 120 3.22 0.39 3.22
CA PRO A 120 4.60 0.62 3.66
C PRO A 120 5.00 -0.26 4.86
N GLU A 121 4.04 -0.69 5.68
CA GLU A 121 4.29 -1.55 6.85
C GLU A 121 4.86 -2.93 6.47
N ALA A 122 4.54 -3.47 5.29
CA ALA A 122 5.08 -4.75 4.84
C ALA A 122 6.60 -4.73 4.77
N GLY A 123 7.20 -3.63 4.29
CA GLY A 123 8.64 -3.41 4.28
C GLY A 123 9.24 -3.35 5.69
N SER A 124 8.54 -2.71 6.62
CA SER A 124 8.98 -2.60 8.02
C SER A 124 9.00 -3.95 8.73
N TYR A 125 8.02 -4.82 8.49
CA TYR A 125 8.00 -6.18 9.05
C TYR A 125 9.16 -7.03 8.54
N ILE A 126 9.45 -6.99 7.25
CA ILE A 126 10.58 -7.70 6.65
C ILE A 126 11.90 -7.22 7.25
N SER A 127 12.08 -5.91 7.38
CA SER A 127 13.27 -5.31 7.98
C SER A 127 13.43 -5.70 9.45
N ASN A 128 12.34 -5.73 10.22
CA ASN A 128 12.36 -6.14 11.62
C ASN A 128 12.72 -7.62 11.78
N ILE A 129 12.21 -8.51 10.92
CA ILE A 129 12.55 -9.94 10.92
C ILE A 129 14.04 -10.12 10.57
N ALA A 130 14.55 -9.41 9.57
CA ALA A 130 15.96 -9.46 9.21
C ALA A 130 16.85 -8.96 10.35
N ALA A 131 16.48 -7.86 11.00
CA ALA A 131 17.18 -7.33 12.17
C ALA A 131 17.16 -8.33 13.34
N ALA A 132 16.00 -8.93 13.66
CA ALA A 132 15.86 -9.93 14.70
C ALA A 132 16.74 -11.15 14.44
N ASN A 133 16.79 -11.66 13.21
CA ASN A 133 17.63 -12.78 12.83
C ASN A 133 19.13 -12.45 12.96
N SER A 134 19.53 -11.21 12.67
CA SER A 134 20.92 -10.78 12.78
C SER A 134 21.37 -10.61 14.24
N LEU A 135 20.44 -10.23 15.14
CA LEU A 135 20.74 -10.05 16.57
C LEU A 135 21.19 -11.35 17.27
N PHE A 136 20.71 -12.50 16.78
CA PHE A 136 21.05 -13.80 17.37
C PHE A 136 22.26 -14.49 16.73
N SER A 137 22.82 -13.91 15.68
CA SER A 137 23.99 -14.49 14.97
C SER A 137 25.36 -14.09 15.57
N HIS A 138 25.38 -13.62 16.80
CA HIS A 138 26.62 -13.22 17.48
C HIS A 138 27.40 -14.41 18.00
N ARG A 139 28.72 -14.39 17.76
CA ARG A 139 29.65 -15.33 18.38
C ARG A 139 29.98 -14.89 19.81
N LEU A 140 30.47 -15.82 20.63
CA LEU A 140 30.86 -15.51 22.01
C LEU A 140 31.89 -14.38 22.09
N HIS A 141 32.82 -14.30 21.14
CA HIS A 141 33.81 -13.23 21.02
C HIS A 141 33.20 -11.85 20.77
N ASP A 142 32.10 -11.80 20.03
CA ASP A 142 31.39 -10.54 19.75
C ASP A 142 30.72 -9.96 21.01
N ARG A 143 30.45 -10.83 22.01
CA ARG A 143 29.80 -10.44 23.27
C ARG A 143 30.78 -10.08 24.39
N LEU A 144 31.90 -10.82 24.46
CA LEU A 144 32.83 -10.73 25.59
C LEU A 144 34.06 -9.87 25.27
N GLY A 145 34.25 -9.47 24.00
CA GLY A 145 35.49 -8.88 23.55
C GLY A 145 36.64 -9.91 23.56
N GLU A 146 37.83 -9.47 23.25
CA GLU A 146 39.01 -10.33 23.34
C GLU A 146 39.42 -10.52 24.81
N PRO A 147 39.56 -11.74 25.30
CA PRO A 147 39.89 -12.03 26.71
C PRO A 147 41.17 -11.32 27.21
N GLN A 148 42.10 -11.07 26.32
CA GLN A 148 43.39 -10.43 26.63
C GLN A 148 43.20 -8.96 27.08
N TYR A 149 42.20 -8.27 26.56
CA TYR A 149 41.89 -6.88 26.97
C TYR A 149 41.12 -6.85 28.29
N ILE A 150 40.28 -7.83 28.52
CA ILE A 150 39.47 -7.94 29.75
C ILE A 150 40.36 -8.22 30.94
N ASP A 151 41.33 -9.13 30.80
CA ASP A 151 42.28 -9.50 31.88
C ASP A 151 43.20 -8.32 32.24
N SER A 152 43.61 -7.54 31.30
CA SER A 152 44.44 -6.33 31.58
C SER A 152 43.65 -5.26 32.33
N LEU A 153 42.33 -5.15 32.12
CA LEU A 153 41.43 -4.22 32.84
C LEU A 153 41.11 -4.71 34.26
N HIS A 154 40.95 -6.01 34.46
CA HIS A 154 40.71 -6.60 35.78
C HIS A 154 41.89 -6.45 36.75
N SER A 155 43.12 -6.37 36.23
CA SER A 155 44.31 -6.20 37.04
C SER A 155 44.41 -4.80 37.65
N GLN A 156 43.61 -3.82 37.22
CA GLN A 156 43.60 -2.44 37.73
C GLN A 156 42.40 -2.12 38.65
N GLY A 157 41.65 -3.09 39.11
CA GLY A 157 40.69 -2.98 40.23
C GLY A 157 39.33 -2.36 39.90
N SER A 158 39.07 -1.89 38.70
CA SER A 158 37.73 -1.40 38.27
C SER A 158 37.64 -1.46 36.75
N ALA A 159 36.91 -2.46 36.22
CA ALA A 159 36.68 -2.56 34.79
C ALA A 159 35.20 -2.47 34.47
N SER A 160 34.81 -1.49 33.65
CA SER A 160 33.53 -1.50 32.95
C SER A 160 33.79 -1.75 31.46
N SER A 161 33.13 -2.73 30.87
CA SER A 161 33.22 -3.04 29.44
C SER A 161 31.97 -2.59 28.72
N MET A 162 32.14 -1.78 27.68
CA MET A 162 31.10 -1.48 26.70
C MET A 162 31.59 -1.97 25.34
N TRP A 163 30.76 -2.68 24.62
CA TRP A 163 31.07 -3.07 23.26
C TRP A 163 30.00 -2.55 22.29
N MET A 164 30.45 -2.20 21.10
CA MET A 164 29.60 -1.77 20.02
C MET A 164 30.03 -2.46 18.73
N ARG A 165 29.08 -2.97 17.99
CA ARG A 165 29.31 -3.51 16.65
C ARG A 165 28.51 -2.71 15.64
N HIS A 166 29.18 -2.24 14.62
CA HIS A 166 28.56 -1.70 13.42
C HIS A 166 28.38 -2.83 12.41
N VAL A 167 27.15 -3.03 11.94
CA VAL A 167 26.78 -4.05 10.94
C VAL A 167 26.54 -3.36 9.60
#